data_e6da8fbae8baceee146e8783b5153902
#
_entry.id   e6da8fbae8baceee146e8783b5153902
#
_cell.length_a   1.000
_cell.length_b   1.000
_cell.length_c   1.000
_cell.angle_alpha   90.00
_cell.angle_beta   90.00
_cell.angle_gamma   90.00
#
_symmetry.space_group_name_H-M   'P 1'
#
loop_
_entity.id
_entity.type
_entity.pdbx_description
1 polymer ?
#
loop_
_entity_poly.entity_id
_entity_poly.type
_entity_poly.pdbx_seq_one_letter_code
_entity_poly.pdbx_strand_id
1 'polypeptide(L)'
;MQIFKVGGAVRDYLLQRPVTDVDWVVVGASAEQMLAQGFKPVGSDFPVFLHPTTQEEYALARTERKTGHGYGGFTFHAAPDVSLEQDLSRRDLTINAMAQAADGTIIDPFNGQQDLAQRVLRHVSAAFTEDPLRVLRVARFAARYAELGFQVAPETLHLMQQLAESGELNHLTAERVWQETRRALMEPRPDVYLQVLRDCGALKVLLPEVDQLFGVPQRAEFHPEVDTGLHTLLVLQQCARFAQPLIVRWACLLHDLGKGLTPADILPRHLGHESRGLALIKQVNQRLKVPSEIAQMALLVSEYHTHCHRALELHPKTLLKLLQAFDVYRRPERLAQFVAACEMDARGRYTFEDRAYPQAQYLLAAAQAAKAVSPQALLAQGFQGAALGEAMQAARLAALKDFKASKADA
;
A
#
# COMPACT_ATOMS: atom_id res chain seq x y z
N MET A 1 -7.10 23.60 32.74
CA MET A 1 -6.91 23.16 31.36
C MET A 1 -5.43 23.25 31.01
N GLN A 2 -4.83 22.17 30.59
CA GLN A 2 -3.45 22.09 30.11
C GLN A 2 -3.45 21.52 28.68
N ILE A 3 -2.56 22.02 27.85
CA ILE A 3 -2.49 21.65 26.43
C ILE A 3 -1.09 21.12 26.12
N PHE A 4 -1.02 19.98 25.46
CA PHE A 4 0.22 19.32 25.13
C PHE A 4 0.22 18.92 23.65
N LYS A 5 1.35 19.15 22.98
CA LYS A 5 1.64 18.52 21.70
C LYS A 5 1.94 17.06 21.93
N VAL A 6 1.42 16.14 21.09
CA VAL A 6 1.54 14.70 21.35
C VAL A 6 1.84 13.89 20.10
N GLY A 7 2.24 12.64 20.30
CA GLY A 7 2.28 11.63 19.26
C GLY A 7 3.34 11.86 18.19
N GLY A 8 2.92 11.77 16.93
CA GLY A 8 3.80 11.88 15.77
C GLY A 8 4.63 13.14 15.72
N ALA A 9 4.07 14.27 16.10
CA ALA A 9 4.75 15.55 16.10
C ALA A 9 5.95 15.58 17.07
N VAL A 10 5.79 15.02 18.28
CA VAL A 10 6.87 14.95 19.27
C VAL A 10 7.96 13.99 18.81
N ARG A 11 7.57 12.80 18.32
CA ARG A 11 8.50 11.80 17.78
C ARG A 11 9.32 12.39 16.63
N ASP A 12 8.67 13.01 15.63
CA ASP A 12 9.34 13.52 14.44
C ASP A 12 10.24 14.72 14.78
N TYR A 13 9.86 15.56 15.75
CA TYR A 13 10.72 16.60 16.31
C TYR A 13 12.01 16.00 16.92
N LEU A 14 11.87 14.96 17.76
CA LEU A 14 13.02 14.28 18.39
C LEU A 14 13.92 13.56 17.38
N LEU A 15 13.34 13.06 16.28
CA LEU A 15 14.07 12.45 15.16
C LEU A 15 14.65 13.50 14.18
N GLN A 16 14.48 14.79 14.45
CA GLN A 16 14.90 15.91 13.57
C GLN A 16 14.32 15.78 12.15
N ARG A 17 13.07 15.31 12.05
CA ARG A 17 12.32 15.19 10.80
C ARG A 17 11.31 16.35 10.69
N PRO A 18 10.89 16.69 9.46
CA PRO A 18 9.83 17.66 9.27
C PRO A 18 8.54 17.21 10.00
N VAL A 19 7.98 18.10 10.81
CA VAL A 19 6.68 17.91 11.46
C VAL A 19 5.62 18.48 10.51
N THR A 20 4.75 17.62 9.97
CA THR A 20 3.71 18.00 9.02
C THR A 20 2.36 18.20 9.69
N ASP A 21 2.02 17.30 10.61
CA ASP A 21 0.75 17.32 11.32
C ASP A 21 0.99 17.41 12.82
N VAL A 22 0.27 18.26 13.50
CA VAL A 22 0.39 18.47 14.96
C VAL A 22 -0.92 18.10 15.63
N ASP A 23 -0.87 17.05 16.45
CA ASP A 23 -1.96 16.66 17.32
C ASP A 23 -1.78 17.27 18.71
N TRP A 24 -2.86 17.79 19.27
CA TRP A 24 -2.90 18.36 20.61
C TRP A 24 -3.80 17.56 21.53
N VAL A 25 -3.37 17.36 22.78
CA VAL A 25 -4.21 16.79 23.85
C VAL A 25 -4.49 17.86 24.87
N VAL A 26 -5.75 17.96 25.28
CA VAL A 26 -6.25 18.88 26.29
C VAL A 26 -6.62 18.08 27.54
N VAL A 27 -5.95 18.37 28.66
CA VAL A 27 -6.18 17.76 29.97
C VAL A 27 -6.89 18.74 30.90
N GLY A 28 -7.83 18.25 31.70
CA GLY A 28 -8.51 19.08 32.70
C GLY A 28 -9.55 20.04 32.11
N ALA A 29 -10.17 19.66 30.98
CA ALA A 29 -11.25 20.42 30.38
C ALA A 29 -12.41 19.50 29.97
N SER A 30 -13.63 20.07 29.93
CA SER A 30 -14.82 19.43 29.36
C SER A 30 -15.08 19.89 27.92
N ALA A 31 -15.98 19.17 27.22
CA ALA A 31 -16.40 19.56 25.87
C ALA A 31 -17.07 20.96 25.87
N GLU A 32 -17.88 21.25 26.90
CA GLU A 32 -18.55 22.56 27.06
C GLU A 32 -17.53 23.69 27.21
N GLN A 33 -16.44 23.43 27.94
CA GLN A 33 -15.36 24.42 28.11
C GLN A 33 -14.62 24.68 26.80
N MET A 34 -14.39 23.63 25.97
CA MET A 34 -13.82 23.80 24.66
C MET A 34 -14.70 24.63 23.73
N LEU A 35 -16.01 24.33 23.70
CA LEU A 35 -16.99 25.08 22.92
C LEU A 35 -17.06 26.55 23.35
N ALA A 36 -17.06 26.82 24.69
CA ALA A 36 -17.09 28.18 25.24
C ALA A 36 -15.84 29.01 24.83
N GLN A 37 -14.69 28.35 24.51
CA GLN A 37 -13.47 28.98 23.99
C GLN A 37 -13.44 29.10 22.46
N GLY A 38 -14.55 28.74 21.78
CA GLY A 38 -14.69 28.88 20.34
C GLY A 38 -14.12 27.71 19.51
N PHE A 39 -13.71 26.62 20.15
CA PHE A 39 -13.31 25.40 19.45
C PHE A 39 -14.54 24.76 18.76
N LYS A 40 -14.34 24.17 17.59
CA LYS A 40 -15.41 23.55 16.80
C LYS A 40 -15.30 22.02 16.86
N PRO A 41 -16.35 21.29 17.26
CA PRO A 41 -16.32 19.84 17.34
C PRO A 41 -16.21 19.22 15.94
N VAL A 42 -15.45 18.10 15.82
CA VAL A 42 -15.28 17.32 14.58
C VAL A 42 -15.78 15.91 14.83
N GLY A 43 -16.74 15.45 14.01
CA GLY A 43 -17.33 14.11 14.14
C GLY A 43 -18.34 13.99 15.27
N SER A 44 -19.11 12.91 15.26
CA SER A 44 -20.14 12.60 16.26
C SER A 44 -19.63 11.79 17.44
N ASP A 45 -18.54 11.03 17.24
CA ASP A 45 -18.18 9.93 18.13
C ASP A 45 -16.92 10.21 18.98
N PHE A 46 -16.15 11.25 18.66
CA PHE A 46 -14.89 11.55 19.35
C PHE A 46 -14.84 12.99 19.85
N PRO A 47 -14.32 13.24 21.05
CA PRO A 47 -14.15 14.59 21.59
C PRO A 47 -12.91 15.27 20.96
N VAL A 48 -12.92 15.44 19.64
CA VAL A 48 -11.92 16.17 18.87
C VAL A 48 -12.50 17.50 18.42
N PHE A 49 -11.70 18.55 18.49
CA PHE A 49 -12.10 19.92 18.18
C PHE A 49 -11.07 20.57 17.27
N LEU A 50 -11.51 21.44 16.37
CA LEU A 50 -10.63 22.32 15.60
C LEU A 50 -10.43 23.63 16.35
N HIS A 51 -9.17 24.06 16.42
CA HIS A 51 -8.82 25.35 16.96
C HIS A 51 -9.42 26.48 16.10
N PRO A 52 -10.02 27.52 16.70
CA PRO A 52 -10.78 28.53 15.95
C PRO A 52 -9.95 29.28 14.90
N THR A 53 -8.64 29.45 15.13
CA THR A 53 -7.76 30.22 14.25
C THR A 53 -6.86 29.30 13.40
N THR A 54 -6.16 28.33 14.02
CA THR A 54 -5.16 27.49 13.31
C THR A 54 -5.76 26.32 12.61
N GLN A 55 -7.00 25.92 12.94
CA GLN A 55 -7.70 24.72 12.44
C GLN A 55 -6.97 23.41 12.75
N GLU A 56 -6.00 23.43 13.67
CA GLU A 56 -5.34 22.23 14.18
C GLU A 56 -6.29 21.40 15.06
N GLU A 57 -6.06 20.10 15.15
CA GLU A 57 -6.88 19.16 15.90
C GLU A 57 -6.48 19.11 17.38
N TYR A 58 -7.46 19.33 18.25
CA TYR A 58 -7.34 19.25 19.70
C TYR A 58 -8.28 18.17 20.23
N ALA A 59 -7.73 17.13 20.84
CA ALA A 59 -8.49 16.05 21.45
C ALA A 59 -8.52 16.22 22.98
N LEU A 60 -9.66 16.02 23.61
CA LEU A 60 -9.72 15.87 25.07
C LEU A 60 -8.99 14.59 25.48
N ALA A 61 -8.23 14.65 26.58
CA ALA A 61 -7.64 13.46 27.19
C ALA A 61 -8.74 12.43 27.48
N ARG A 62 -8.50 11.17 27.12
CA ARG A 62 -9.49 10.11 27.21
C ARG A 62 -8.90 8.76 27.53
N THR A 63 -9.70 7.91 28.14
CA THR A 63 -9.47 6.47 28.22
C THR A 63 -10.41 5.74 27.25
N GLU A 64 -9.97 4.60 26.79
CA GLU A 64 -10.73 3.72 25.89
C GLU A 64 -10.94 2.39 26.61
N ARG A 65 -12.14 1.79 26.48
CA ARG A 65 -12.42 0.44 26.96
C ARG A 65 -13.09 -0.35 25.86
N LYS A 66 -12.60 -1.55 25.60
CA LYS A 66 -13.24 -2.49 24.70
C LYS A 66 -14.49 -3.05 25.37
N THR A 67 -15.65 -2.85 24.77
CA THR A 67 -16.96 -3.35 25.25
C THR A 67 -17.58 -4.36 24.28
N GLY A 68 -16.95 -4.61 23.10
CA GLY A 68 -17.44 -5.51 22.07
C GLY A 68 -16.41 -5.76 20.99
N HIS A 69 -16.80 -6.47 19.93
CA HIS A 69 -15.94 -6.70 18.77
C HIS A 69 -16.05 -5.58 17.74
N GLY A 70 -14.95 -5.31 17.01
CA GLY A 70 -14.91 -4.35 15.91
C GLY A 70 -14.89 -2.87 16.33
N TYR A 71 -15.09 -1.97 15.35
CA TYR A 71 -14.95 -0.52 15.52
C TYR A 71 -15.98 0.10 16.50
N GLY A 72 -17.21 -0.41 16.52
CA GLY A 72 -18.26 0.04 17.47
C GLY A 72 -18.14 -0.55 18.88
N GLY A 73 -17.12 -1.39 19.12
CA GLY A 73 -16.91 -2.08 20.39
C GLY A 73 -16.09 -1.30 21.43
N PHE A 74 -15.93 0.02 21.26
CA PHE A 74 -15.18 0.87 22.20
C PHE A 74 -16.11 1.85 22.89
N THR A 75 -15.94 1.99 24.19
CA THR A 75 -16.51 3.08 24.98
C THR A 75 -15.40 4.06 25.32
N PHE A 76 -15.61 5.32 24.99
CA PHE A 76 -14.69 6.42 25.28
C PHE A 76 -15.14 7.14 26.53
N HIS A 77 -14.22 7.37 27.45
CA HIS A 77 -14.44 8.22 28.60
C HIS A 77 -13.49 9.41 28.50
N ALA A 78 -14.05 10.57 28.17
CA ALA A 78 -13.33 11.84 28.12
C ALA A 78 -13.94 12.75 29.18
N ALA A 79 -13.18 12.97 30.24
CA ALA A 79 -13.62 13.81 31.38
C ALA A 79 -12.41 14.58 31.93
N PRO A 80 -12.61 15.69 32.65
CA PRO A 80 -11.54 16.51 33.19
C PRO A 80 -10.59 15.79 34.16
N ASP A 81 -11.00 14.67 34.73
CA ASP A 81 -10.21 13.81 35.63
C ASP A 81 -9.26 12.84 34.91
N VAL A 82 -9.36 12.71 33.57
CA VAL A 82 -8.43 11.87 32.80
C VAL A 82 -7.06 12.56 32.72
N SER A 83 -6.04 11.88 33.22
CA SER A 83 -4.68 12.40 33.21
C SER A 83 -4.01 12.27 31.84
N LEU A 84 -2.94 13.05 31.62
CA LEU A 84 -2.10 12.92 30.41
C LEU A 84 -1.52 11.50 30.28
N GLU A 85 -1.03 10.92 31.38
CA GLU A 85 -0.46 9.57 31.38
C GLU A 85 -1.49 8.51 30.96
N GLN A 86 -2.72 8.62 31.44
CA GLN A 86 -3.81 7.73 31.02
C GLN A 86 -4.10 7.84 29.52
N ASP A 87 -4.10 9.05 28.94
CA ASP A 87 -4.24 9.21 27.49
C ASP A 87 -3.07 8.63 26.71
N LEU A 88 -1.84 8.84 27.20
CA LEU A 88 -0.63 8.30 26.55
C LEU A 88 -0.56 6.77 26.65
N SER A 89 -1.03 6.16 27.76
CA SER A 89 -0.97 4.70 28.00
C SER A 89 -1.77 3.87 26.98
N ARG A 90 -2.83 4.44 26.40
CA ARG A 90 -3.67 3.76 25.40
C ARG A 90 -3.13 3.83 23.97
N ARG A 91 -2.02 4.52 23.73
CA ARG A 91 -1.44 4.66 22.40
C ARG A 91 -0.77 3.36 21.92
N ASP A 92 -0.45 3.29 20.63
CA ASP A 92 0.08 2.09 20.00
C ASP A 92 1.55 1.79 20.39
N LEU A 93 2.43 2.80 20.25
CA LEU A 93 3.88 2.66 20.46
C LEU A 93 4.40 3.69 21.45
N THR A 94 5.41 3.33 22.24
CA THR A 94 6.09 4.21 23.18
C THR A 94 6.59 5.49 22.53
N ILE A 95 7.15 5.38 21.32
CA ILE A 95 7.62 6.52 20.52
C ILE A 95 6.50 7.48 20.07
N ASN A 96 5.24 7.07 20.17
CA ASN A 96 4.06 7.89 19.90
C ASN A 96 3.33 8.30 21.20
N ALA A 97 3.82 7.82 22.37
CA ALA A 97 3.23 8.04 23.69
C ALA A 97 4.03 9.08 24.50
N MET A 98 4.53 10.10 23.83
CA MET A 98 5.21 11.24 24.43
C MET A 98 4.40 12.51 24.21
N ALA A 99 4.55 13.46 25.11
CA ALA A 99 3.95 14.76 25.03
C ALA A 99 5.01 15.88 25.20
N GLN A 100 4.74 17.04 24.62
CA GLN A 100 5.56 18.25 24.81
C GLN A 100 4.70 19.37 25.38
N ALA A 101 5.13 19.91 26.50
CA ALA A 101 4.52 21.06 27.14
C ALA A 101 4.86 22.36 26.39
N ALA A 102 4.16 23.46 26.73
CA ALA A 102 4.36 24.75 26.09
C ALA A 102 5.76 25.34 26.29
N ASP A 103 6.44 25.00 27.38
CA ASP A 103 7.82 25.40 27.67
C ASP A 103 8.88 24.53 26.95
N GLY A 104 8.44 23.54 26.15
CA GLY A 104 9.30 22.62 25.44
C GLY A 104 9.66 21.35 26.20
N THR A 105 9.29 21.22 27.45
CA THR A 105 9.56 20.03 28.27
C THR A 105 8.90 18.78 27.66
N ILE A 106 9.67 17.71 27.52
CA ILE A 106 9.14 16.41 27.05
C ILE A 106 8.67 15.58 28.27
N ILE A 107 7.42 15.15 28.21
CA ILE A 107 6.79 14.27 29.17
C ILE A 107 6.72 12.88 28.56
N ASP A 108 7.44 11.93 29.15
CA ASP A 108 7.69 10.60 28.59
C ASP A 108 7.54 9.51 29.65
N PRO A 109 6.31 9.18 30.06
CA PRO A 109 6.07 8.20 31.13
C PRO A 109 6.37 6.75 30.70
N PHE A 110 6.53 6.49 29.38
CA PHE A 110 6.69 5.14 28.82
C PHE A 110 8.04 4.89 28.14
N ASN A 111 9.05 5.75 28.40
CA ASN A 111 10.41 5.63 27.88
C ASN A 111 10.50 5.67 26.34
N GLY A 112 9.63 6.44 25.69
CA GLY A 112 9.62 6.60 24.23
C GLY A 112 10.90 7.21 23.68
N GLN A 113 11.56 8.14 24.43
CA GLN A 113 12.87 8.70 24.06
C GLN A 113 13.97 7.63 24.04
N GLN A 114 13.94 6.71 25.02
CA GLN A 114 14.88 5.59 25.05
C GLN A 114 14.69 4.66 23.86
N ASP A 115 13.44 4.29 23.55
CA ASP A 115 13.12 3.44 22.40
C ASP A 115 13.45 4.14 21.06
N LEU A 116 13.29 5.47 20.97
CA LEU A 116 13.77 6.25 19.82
C LEU A 116 15.27 6.16 19.64
N ALA A 117 16.04 6.32 20.72
CA ALA A 117 17.50 6.24 20.69
C ALA A 117 17.98 4.82 20.33
N GLN A 118 17.30 3.79 20.82
CA GLN A 118 17.60 2.38 20.56
C GLN A 118 17.02 1.87 19.23
N ARG A 119 16.23 2.69 18.52
CA ARG A 119 15.56 2.29 17.28
C ARG A 119 14.58 1.12 17.46
N VAL A 120 13.77 1.16 18.50
CA VAL A 120 12.83 0.10 18.87
C VAL A 120 11.39 0.56 18.71
N LEU A 121 10.56 -0.30 18.12
CA LEU A 121 9.10 -0.15 18.06
C LEU A 121 8.47 -1.04 19.13
N ARG A 122 8.15 -0.46 20.27
CA ARG A 122 7.61 -1.13 21.45
C ARG A 122 6.18 -0.67 21.72
N HIS A 123 5.26 -1.59 22.00
CA HIS A 123 3.91 -1.25 22.47
C HIS A 123 3.96 -0.57 23.85
N VAL A 124 2.97 0.28 24.11
CA VAL A 124 2.96 1.08 25.36
C VAL A 124 2.52 0.26 26.56
N SER A 125 1.44 -0.50 26.43
CA SER A 125 0.78 -1.21 27.52
C SER A 125 -0.07 -2.37 27.03
N ALA A 126 -0.70 -3.11 27.94
CA ALA A 126 -1.67 -4.17 27.61
C ALA A 126 -2.88 -3.66 26.81
N ALA A 127 -3.19 -2.36 26.89
CA ALA A 127 -4.24 -1.73 26.04
C ALA A 127 -3.96 -1.86 24.52
N PHE A 128 -2.75 -2.25 24.13
CA PHE A 128 -2.42 -2.56 22.75
C PHE A 128 -3.39 -3.60 22.14
N THR A 129 -3.80 -4.59 22.91
CA THR A 129 -4.69 -5.66 22.45
C THR A 129 -6.14 -5.21 22.24
N GLU A 130 -6.52 -4.04 22.71
CA GLU A 130 -7.88 -3.53 22.56
C GLU A 130 -8.22 -3.22 21.10
N ASP A 131 -7.28 -2.71 20.31
CA ASP A 131 -7.48 -2.42 18.89
C ASP A 131 -6.56 -3.29 18.00
N PRO A 132 -7.09 -4.35 17.35
CA PRO A 132 -6.30 -5.22 16.48
C PRO A 132 -5.65 -4.49 15.29
N LEU A 133 -6.14 -3.31 14.89
CA LEU A 133 -5.53 -2.50 13.83
C LEU A 133 -4.10 -2.07 14.18
N ARG A 134 -3.74 -2.04 15.46
CA ARG A 134 -2.39 -1.69 15.91
C ARG A 134 -1.33 -2.64 15.36
N VAL A 135 -1.69 -3.90 15.05
CA VAL A 135 -0.80 -4.85 14.36
C VAL A 135 -0.36 -4.29 13.00
N LEU A 136 -1.31 -3.79 12.19
CA LEU A 136 -1.00 -3.21 10.89
C LEU A 136 -0.25 -1.87 11.04
N ARG A 137 -0.60 -1.09 12.06
CA ARG A 137 0.08 0.18 12.36
C ARG A 137 1.54 -0.02 12.73
N VAL A 138 1.86 -0.99 13.60
CA VAL A 138 3.25 -1.34 13.95
C VAL A 138 4.02 -1.78 12.71
N ALA A 139 3.46 -2.68 11.90
CA ALA A 139 4.07 -3.12 10.64
C ALA A 139 4.33 -1.94 9.68
N ARG A 140 3.39 -0.98 9.60
CA ARG A 140 3.59 0.24 8.80
C ARG A 140 4.69 1.15 9.38
N PHE A 141 4.76 1.33 10.70
CA PHE A 141 5.85 2.09 11.31
C PHE A 141 7.21 1.39 11.10
N ALA A 142 7.24 0.05 11.13
CA ALA A 142 8.45 -0.70 10.76
C ALA A 142 8.87 -0.39 9.31
N ALA A 143 7.93 -0.39 8.36
CA ALA A 143 8.19 -0.01 6.98
C ALA A 143 8.67 1.45 6.82
N ARG A 144 8.10 2.38 7.60
CA ARG A 144 8.46 3.80 7.58
C ARG A 144 9.87 4.07 8.10
N TYR A 145 10.28 3.37 9.14
CA TYR A 145 11.52 3.63 9.86
C TYR A 145 12.61 2.56 9.66
N ALA A 146 12.39 1.61 8.75
CA ALA A 146 13.35 0.53 8.45
C ALA A 146 14.73 1.07 8.06
N GLU A 147 14.77 2.11 7.20
CA GLU A 147 16.02 2.75 6.75
C GLU A 147 16.76 3.47 7.88
N LEU A 148 16.06 3.83 8.96
CA LEU A 148 16.65 4.37 10.17
C LEU A 148 17.11 3.26 11.15
N GLY A 149 16.93 1.99 10.81
CA GLY A 149 17.34 0.85 11.60
C GLY A 149 16.35 0.44 12.70
N PHE A 150 15.10 0.92 12.66
CA PHE A 150 14.08 0.53 13.64
C PHE A 150 13.65 -0.92 13.46
N GLN A 151 13.49 -1.61 14.59
CA GLN A 151 13.01 -2.99 14.66
C GLN A 151 11.85 -3.10 15.66
N VAL A 152 10.95 -4.05 15.41
CA VAL A 152 9.86 -4.35 16.34
C VAL A 152 10.43 -5.09 17.55
N ALA A 153 10.09 -4.64 18.76
CA ALA A 153 10.49 -5.30 19.99
C ALA A 153 9.97 -6.75 20.04
N PRO A 154 10.77 -7.72 20.50
CA PRO A 154 10.34 -9.13 20.54
C PRO A 154 9.03 -9.35 21.29
N GLU A 155 8.83 -8.67 22.43
CA GLU A 155 7.61 -8.74 23.21
C GLU A 155 6.40 -8.11 22.48
N THR A 156 6.62 -7.10 21.65
CA THR A 156 5.57 -6.52 20.80
C THR A 156 5.21 -7.46 19.65
N LEU A 157 6.21 -8.07 19.01
CA LEU A 157 5.98 -9.07 17.97
C LEU A 157 5.20 -10.27 18.52
N HIS A 158 5.55 -10.74 19.72
CA HIS A 158 4.80 -11.82 20.39
C HIS A 158 3.34 -11.43 20.67
N LEU A 159 3.09 -10.21 21.13
CA LEU A 159 1.74 -9.72 21.37
C LEU A 159 0.93 -9.60 20.07
N MET A 160 1.57 -9.15 18.98
CA MET A 160 0.97 -9.13 17.64
C MET A 160 0.62 -10.54 17.15
N GLN A 161 1.48 -11.54 17.44
CA GLN A 161 1.23 -12.93 17.11
C GLN A 161 0.01 -13.47 17.88
N GLN A 162 -0.11 -13.20 19.17
CA GLN A 162 -1.28 -13.58 19.97
C GLN A 162 -2.57 -12.98 19.38
N LEU A 163 -2.55 -11.70 18.93
CA LEU A 163 -3.68 -11.07 18.28
C LEU A 163 -4.03 -11.72 16.95
N ALA A 164 -3.05 -12.14 16.15
CA ALA A 164 -3.30 -12.85 14.90
C ALA A 164 -3.94 -14.23 15.16
N GLU A 165 -3.48 -14.95 16.18
CA GLU A 165 -3.98 -16.27 16.56
C GLU A 165 -5.36 -16.22 17.22
N SER A 166 -5.71 -15.15 17.93
CA SER A 166 -7.00 -14.99 18.62
C SER A 166 -8.22 -14.85 17.70
N GLY A 167 -7.99 -14.57 16.40
CA GLY A 167 -9.05 -14.29 15.44
C GLY A 167 -9.56 -12.84 15.46
N GLU A 168 -9.05 -11.98 16.33
CA GLU A 168 -9.48 -10.57 16.44
C GLU A 168 -9.24 -9.77 15.13
N LEU A 169 -8.22 -10.13 14.34
CA LEU A 169 -7.97 -9.49 13.05
C LEU A 169 -9.12 -9.68 12.05
N ASN A 170 -9.92 -10.76 12.16
CA ASN A 170 -11.06 -11.00 11.28
C ASN A 170 -12.22 -10.00 11.51
N HIS A 171 -12.23 -9.29 12.64
CA HIS A 171 -13.24 -8.29 12.96
C HIS A 171 -12.88 -6.88 12.48
N LEU A 172 -11.69 -6.72 11.88
CA LEU A 172 -11.31 -5.44 11.28
C LEU A 172 -12.18 -5.15 10.05
N THR A 173 -12.66 -3.92 9.95
CA THR A 173 -13.39 -3.51 8.74
C THR A 173 -12.45 -3.41 7.54
N ALA A 174 -12.95 -3.76 6.38
CA ALA A 174 -12.20 -3.73 5.12
C ALA A 174 -11.54 -2.37 4.87
N GLU A 175 -12.26 -1.30 5.18
CA GLU A 175 -11.80 0.08 5.00
C GLU A 175 -10.58 0.40 5.88
N ARG A 176 -10.58 -0.06 7.14
CA ARG A 176 -9.46 0.16 8.06
C ARG A 176 -8.22 -0.62 7.59
N VAL A 177 -8.40 -1.88 7.18
CA VAL A 177 -7.32 -2.72 6.64
C VAL A 177 -6.75 -2.08 5.37
N TRP A 178 -7.60 -1.67 4.44
CA TRP A 178 -7.19 -1.00 3.20
C TRP A 178 -6.43 0.30 3.48
N GLN A 179 -6.93 1.14 4.40
CA GLN A 179 -6.30 2.41 4.74
C GLN A 179 -4.87 2.23 5.29
N GLU A 180 -4.65 1.28 6.20
CA GLU A 180 -3.31 1.01 6.71
C GLU A 180 -2.42 0.36 5.63
N THR A 181 -2.94 -0.60 4.86
CA THR A 181 -2.18 -1.27 3.78
C THR A 181 -1.76 -0.28 2.69
N ARG A 182 -2.66 0.57 2.21
CA ARG A 182 -2.32 1.56 1.17
C ARG A 182 -1.26 2.57 1.65
N ARG A 183 -1.33 2.98 2.93
CA ARG A 183 -0.30 3.85 3.54
C ARG A 183 1.03 3.13 3.65
N ALA A 184 1.01 1.89 4.10
CA ALA A 184 2.20 1.07 4.24
C ALA A 184 2.90 0.79 2.90
N LEU A 185 2.12 0.55 1.84
CA LEU A 185 2.67 0.42 0.49
C LEU A 185 3.37 1.68 0.00
N MET A 186 3.02 2.86 0.50
CA MET A 186 3.66 4.13 0.13
C MET A 186 4.85 4.51 1.02
N GLU A 187 5.14 3.74 2.07
CA GLU A 187 6.32 3.95 2.92
C GLU A 187 7.63 3.59 2.18
N PRO A 188 8.81 4.00 2.69
CA PRO A 188 10.10 3.73 2.05
C PRO A 188 10.40 2.23 1.87
N ARG A 189 9.96 1.37 2.81
CA ARG A 189 10.23 -0.07 2.80
C ARG A 189 8.92 -0.88 2.93
N PRO A 190 8.08 -0.90 1.87
CA PRO A 190 6.80 -1.63 1.89
C PRO A 190 6.98 -3.15 2.04
N ASP A 191 8.12 -3.68 1.65
CA ASP A 191 8.52 -5.07 1.88
C ASP A 191 8.57 -5.41 3.36
N VAL A 192 9.08 -4.50 4.21
CA VAL A 192 9.14 -4.68 5.67
C VAL A 192 7.74 -4.77 6.29
N TYR A 193 6.76 -4.03 5.75
CA TYR A 193 5.38 -4.16 6.18
C TYR A 193 4.85 -5.60 6.04
N LEU A 194 5.04 -6.20 4.87
CA LEU A 194 4.62 -7.58 4.61
C LEU A 194 5.41 -8.57 5.45
N GLN A 195 6.72 -8.36 5.60
CA GLN A 195 7.58 -9.22 6.41
C GLN A 195 7.14 -9.24 7.88
N VAL A 196 6.90 -8.07 8.49
CA VAL A 196 6.42 -7.98 9.89
C VAL A 196 5.05 -8.64 10.06
N LEU A 197 4.13 -8.41 9.12
CA LEU A 197 2.83 -9.11 9.16
C LEU A 197 2.97 -10.63 9.03
N ARG A 198 3.93 -11.09 8.24
CA ARG A 198 4.23 -12.52 8.11
C ARG A 198 4.84 -13.09 9.38
N ASP A 199 5.82 -12.40 9.97
CA ASP A 199 6.53 -12.84 11.18
C ASP A 199 5.59 -13.00 12.37
N CYS A 200 4.53 -12.18 12.46
CA CYS A 200 3.48 -12.31 13.49
C CYS A 200 2.26 -13.14 13.05
N GLY A 201 2.27 -13.76 11.86
CA GLY A 201 1.14 -14.55 11.35
C GLY A 201 -0.06 -13.75 10.84
N ALA A 202 -0.05 -12.43 10.96
CA ALA A 202 -1.14 -11.57 10.52
C ALA A 202 -1.34 -11.57 8.99
N LEU A 203 -0.25 -11.77 8.21
CA LEU A 203 -0.34 -11.83 6.75
C LEU A 203 -1.25 -12.97 6.30
N LYS A 204 -1.13 -14.14 6.92
CA LYS A 204 -1.96 -15.32 6.66
C LYS A 204 -3.45 -15.07 6.92
N VAL A 205 -3.78 -14.21 7.87
CA VAL A 205 -5.17 -13.86 8.21
C VAL A 205 -5.72 -12.79 7.24
N LEU A 206 -4.94 -11.76 6.96
CA LEU A 206 -5.41 -10.58 6.22
C LEU A 206 -5.29 -10.73 4.70
N LEU A 207 -4.19 -11.32 4.24
CA LEU A 207 -3.84 -11.53 2.82
C LEU A 207 -3.28 -12.95 2.61
N PRO A 208 -4.08 -13.99 2.87
CA PRO A 208 -3.63 -15.39 2.73
C PRO A 208 -3.12 -15.70 1.33
N GLU A 209 -3.64 -15.02 0.30
CA GLU A 209 -3.21 -15.19 -1.08
C GLU A 209 -1.76 -14.73 -1.31
N VAL A 210 -1.33 -13.70 -0.59
CA VAL A 210 0.06 -13.21 -0.61
C VAL A 210 0.95 -14.11 0.25
N ASP A 211 0.47 -14.53 1.42
CA ASP A 211 1.22 -15.42 2.31
C ASP A 211 1.54 -16.78 1.64
N GLN A 212 0.63 -17.29 0.82
CA GLN A 212 0.80 -18.53 0.06
C GLN A 212 1.92 -18.48 -1.00
N LEU A 213 2.42 -17.31 -1.37
CA LEU A 213 3.53 -17.18 -2.32
C LEU A 213 4.88 -17.59 -1.71
N PHE A 214 5.02 -17.49 -0.40
CA PHE A 214 6.26 -17.87 0.28
C PHE A 214 6.45 -19.39 0.32
N GLY A 215 7.65 -19.83 -0.02
CA GLY A 215 7.95 -21.25 -0.17
C GLY A 215 7.58 -21.86 -1.53
N VAL A 216 6.97 -21.08 -2.43
CA VAL A 216 6.64 -21.53 -3.80
C VAL A 216 7.85 -21.33 -4.70
N PRO A 217 8.46 -22.44 -5.22
CA PRO A 217 9.71 -22.35 -5.98
C PRO A 217 9.50 -21.86 -7.40
N GLN A 218 10.42 -21.04 -7.88
CA GLN A 218 10.52 -20.58 -9.26
C GLN A 218 11.82 -21.09 -9.93
N ARG A 219 11.89 -20.98 -11.26
CA ARG A 219 13.08 -21.37 -12.02
C ARG A 219 14.21 -20.38 -11.77
N ALA A 220 15.34 -20.86 -11.23
CA ALA A 220 16.50 -20.04 -10.86
C ALA A 220 17.11 -19.27 -12.05
N GLU A 221 16.95 -19.78 -13.29
CA GLU A 221 17.47 -19.12 -14.50
C GLU A 221 16.79 -17.77 -14.78
N PHE A 222 15.54 -17.59 -14.30
CA PHE A 222 14.77 -16.37 -14.49
C PHE A 222 14.56 -15.60 -13.18
N HIS A 223 14.61 -16.30 -12.07
CA HIS A 223 14.38 -15.79 -10.72
C HIS A 223 15.45 -16.33 -9.76
N PRO A 224 16.60 -15.66 -9.67
CA PRO A 224 17.71 -16.13 -8.81
C PRO A 224 17.32 -16.26 -7.34
N GLU A 225 16.32 -15.50 -6.88
CA GLU A 225 15.73 -15.57 -5.54
C GLU A 225 14.95 -16.87 -5.28
N VAL A 226 14.57 -17.60 -6.33
CA VAL A 226 13.82 -18.88 -6.34
C VAL A 226 12.44 -18.82 -5.67
N ASP A 227 12.27 -18.13 -4.56
CA ASP A 227 11.01 -18.03 -3.79
C ASP A 227 10.11 -16.91 -4.34
N THR A 228 8.84 -17.25 -4.65
CA THR A 228 7.88 -16.27 -5.21
C THR A 228 7.48 -15.18 -4.20
N GLY A 229 7.38 -15.51 -2.92
CA GLY A 229 7.10 -14.52 -1.87
C GLY A 229 8.25 -13.54 -1.71
N LEU A 230 9.49 -14.03 -1.71
CA LEU A 230 10.69 -13.20 -1.68
C LEU A 230 10.76 -12.30 -2.92
N HIS A 231 10.46 -12.85 -4.11
CA HIS A 231 10.34 -12.04 -5.33
C HIS A 231 9.36 -10.88 -5.16
N THR A 232 8.18 -11.13 -4.61
CA THR A 232 7.16 -10.09 -4.35
C THR A 232 7.71 -8.97 -3.44
N LEU A 233 8.48 -9.32 -2.41
CA LEU A 233 9.13 -8.33 -1.53
C LEU A 233 10.15 -7.48 -2.31
N LEU A 234 10.99 -8.11 -3.13
CA LEU A 234 11.99 -7.43 -3.96
C LEU A 234 11.33 -6.49 -4.98
N VAL A 235 10.25 -6.91 -5.61
CA VAL A 235 9.47 -6.05 -6.53
C VAL A 235 8.95 -4.80 -5.81
N LEU A 236 8.42 -4.93 -4.58
CA LEU A 236 7.97 -3.78 -3.80
C LEU A 236 9.11 -2.86 -3.37
N GLN A 237 10.31 -3.38 -3.11
CA GLN A 237 11.51 -2.54 -2.88
C GLN A 237 11.82 -1.70 -4.12
N GLN A 238 11.76 -2.28 -5.32
CA GLN A 238 11.96 -1.50 -6.55
C GLN A 238 10.85 -0.48 -6.74
N CYS A 239 9.60 -0.81 -6.44
CA CYS A 239 8.50 0.15 -6.47
C CYS A 239 8.78 1.37 -5.56
N ALA A 240 9.34 1.17 -4.39
CA ALA A 240 9.72 2.25 -3.49
C ALA A 240 10.92 3.05 -4.03
N ARG A 241 11.99 2.35 -4.45
CA ARG A 241 13.20 2.94 -5.03
C ARG A 241 12.89 3.86 -6.22
N PHE A 242 11.98 3.46 -7.08
CA PHE A 242 11.55 4.23 -8.27
C PHE A 242 10.31 5.09 -8.01
N ALA A 243 9.96 5.36 -6.75
CA ALA A 243 8.86 6.22 -6.32
C ALA A 243 7.53 5.94 -7.05
N GLN A 244 7.23 4.66 -7.31
CA GLN A 244 6.03 4.28 -8.03
C GLN A 244 4.74 4.64 -7.28
N PRO A 245 3.67 5.06 -7.97
CA PRO A 245 2.40 5.40 -7.35
C PRO A 245 1.69 4.16 -6.80
N LEU A 246 0.73 4.37 -5.89
CA LEU A 246 -0.02 3.29 -5.23
C LEU A 246 -0.63 2.27 -6.20
N ILE A 247 -1.18 2.73 -7.32
CA ILE A 247 -1.81 1.87 -8.33
C ILE A 247 -0.82 0.85 -8.92
N VAL A 248 0.44 1.25 -9.11
CA VAL A 248 1.53 0.37 -9.58
C VAL A 248 1.95 -0.57 -8.45
N ARG A 249 2.17 -0.06 -7.23
CA ARG A 249 2.60 -0.88 -6.08
C ARG A 249 1.59 -1.96 -5.72
N TRP A 250 0.29 -1.62 -5.77
CA TRP A 250 -0.77 -2.60 -5.56
C TRP A 250 -0.82 -3.66 -6.65
N ALA A 251 -0.68 -3.27 -7.91
CA ALA A 251 -0.61 -4.21 -9.02
C ALA A 251 0.61 -5.14 -8.89
N CYS A 252 1.78 -4.61 -8.53
CA CYS A 252 2.99 -5.38 -8.28
C CYS A 252 2.84 -6.36 -7.10
N LEU A 253 2.13 -5.98 -6.02
CA LEU A 253 1.86 -6.88 -4.90
C LEU A 253 1.06 -8.11 -5.33
N LEU A 254 0.14 -7.96 -6.28
CA LEU A 254 -0.83 -9.00 -6.63
C LEU A 254 -0.53 -9.74 -7.95
N HIS A 255 0.43 -9.27 -8.77
CA HIS A 255 0.60 -9.75 -10.15
C HIS A 255 0.80 -11.27 -10.26
N ASP A 256 1.46 -11.85 -9.28
CA ASP A 256 1.88 -13.25 -9.27
C ASP A 256 1.06 -14.18 -8.36
N LEU A 257 -0.10 -13.72 -7.84
CA LEU A 257 -0.92 -14.55 -6.92
C LEU A 257 -1.27 -15.93 -7.48
N GLY A 258 -1.41 -16.04 -8.80
CA GLY A 258 -1.68 -17.32 -9.45
C GLY A 258 -0.54 -18.35 -9.36
N LYS A 259 0.69 -17.93 -9.03
CA LYS A 259 1.81 -18.85 -8.79
C LYS A 259 1.59 -19.70 -7.54
N GLY A 260 0.93 -19.14 -6.50
CA GLY A 260 0.56 -19.87 -5.29
C GLY A 260 -0.41 -21.04 -5.53
N LEU A 261 -1.12 -21.05 -6.66
CA LEU A 261 -2.04 -22.11 -7.06
C LEU A 261 -1.43 -23.10 -8.09
N THR A 262 -0.13 -23.04 -8.32
CA THR A 262 0.50 -23.94 -9.29
C THR A 262 0.51 -25.37 -8.77
N PRO A 263 -0.05 -26.34 -9.53
CA PRO A 263 0.01 -27.76 -9.16
C PRO A 263 1.46 -28.23 -8.95
N ALA A 264 1.64 -29.10 -7.96
CA ALA A 264 2.97 -29.56 -7.56
C ALA A 264 3.74 -30.30 -8.65
N ASP A 265 3.04 -30.99 -9.55
CA ASP A 265 3.61 -31.76 -10.66
C ASP A 265 4.17 -30.88 -11.79
N ILE A 266 3.78 -29.62 -11.88
CA ILE A 266 4.33 -28.66 -12.87
C ILE A 266 5.36 -27.69 -12.29
N LEU A 267 5.53 -27.62 -10.96
CA LEU A 267 6.57 -26.80 -10.35
C LEU A 267 7.96 -27.19 -10.86
N PRO A 268 8.89 -26.26 -11.00
CA PRO A 268 8.82 -24.81 -10.73
C PRO A 268 8.32 -23.97 -11.93
N ARG A 269 7.56 -24.58 -12.84
CA ARG A 269 6.98 -23.88 -13.99
C ARG A 269 5.58 -23.38 -13.62
N HIS A 270 5.33 -22.11 -13.83
CA HIS A 270 4.05 -21.49 -13.48
C HIS A 270 3.16 -21.26 -14.71
N LEU A 271 3.01 -22.27 -15.55
CA LEU A 271 2.22 -22.16 -16.79
C LEU A 271 0.78 -21.73 -16.48
N GLY A 272 0.32 -20.63 -17.07
CA GLY A 272 -1.04 -20.12 -16.92
C GLY A 272 -1.33 -19.49 -15.54
N HIS A 273 -0.30 -19.09 -14.79
CA HIS A 273 -0.50 -18.39 -13.50
C HIS A 273 -1.25 -17.08 -13.67
N GLU A 274 -1.10 -16.40 -14.80
CA GLU A 274 -1.79 -15.17 -15.15
C GLU A 274 -3.32 -15.36 -15.02
N SER A 275 -3.85 -16.38 -15.67
CA SER A 275 -5.29 -16.66 -15.64
C SER A 275 -5.76 -17.17 -14.27
N ARG A 276 -4.95 -18.00 -13.58
CA ARG A 276 -5.27 -18.51 -12.25
C ARG A 276 -5.32 -17.40 -11.20
N GLY A 277 -4.49 -16.38 -11.34
CA GLY A 277 -4.42 -15.23 -10.44
C GLY A 277 -5.65 -14.34 -10.46
N LEU A 278 -6.35 -14.23 -11.60
CA LEU A 278 -7.43 -13.24 -11.77
C LEU A 278 -8.58 -13.40 -10.77
N ALA A 279 -8.97 -14.63 -10.46
CA ALA A 279 -10.02 -14.89 -9.47
C ALA A 279 -9.61 -14.46 -8.06
N LEU A 280 -8.37 -14.77 -7.66
CA LEU A 280 -7.82 -14.37 -6.36
C LEU A 280 -7.73 -12.85 -6.25
N ILE A 281 -7.22 -12.17 -7.27
CA ILE A 281 -7.11 -10.70 -7.30
C ILE A 281 -8.48 -10.04 -7.16
N LYS A 282 -9.52 -10.57 -7.85
CA LYS A 282 -10.90 -10.09 -7.68
C LYS A 282 -11.39 -10.24 -6.25
N GLN A 283 -11.16 -11.39 -5.63
CA GLN A 283 -11.54 -11.65 -4.25
C GLN A 283 -10.84 -10.71 -3.26
N VAL A 284 -9.52 -10.52 -3.38
CA VAL A 284 -8.75 -9.59 -2.55
C VAL A 284 -9.29 -8.16 -2.69
N ASN A 285 -9.47 -7.69 -3.93
CA ASN A 285 -9.97 -6.35 -4.20
C ASN A 285 -11.38 -6.11 -3.63
N GLN A 286 -12.28 -7.09 -3.74
CA GLN A 286 -13.63 -7.01 -3.18
C GLN A 286 -13.61 -7.06 -1.65
N ARG A 287 -12.84 -7.97 -1.05
CA ARG A 287 -12.70 -8.13 0.40
C ARG A 287 -12.19 -6.86 1.06
N LEU A 288 -11.20 -6.20 0.46
CA LEU A 288 -10.59 -4.97 0.98
C LEU A 288 -11.26 -3.68 0.48
N LYS A 289 -12.30 -3.77 -0.35
CA LYS A 289 -12.99 -2.62 -0.96
C LYS A 289 -12.02 -1.66 -1.67
N VAL A 290 -11.09 -2.23 -2.42
CA VAL A 290 -10.09 -1.47 -3.17
C VAL A 290 -10.78 -0.60 -4.24
N PRO A 291 -10.38 0.68 -4.42
CA PRO A 291 -10.94 1.54 -5.45
C PRO A 291 -10.84 0.91 -6.84
N SER A 292 -11.90 1.05 -7.64
CA SER A 292 -12.08 0.32 -8.91
C SER A 292 -10.93 0.50 -9.91
N GLU A 293 -10.34 1.69 -9.98
CA GLU A 293 -9.22 1.97 -10.88
C GLU A 293 -7.97 1.18 -10.48
N ILE A 294 -7.64 1.14 -9.19
CA ILE A 294 -6.52 0.37 -8.65
C ILE A 294 -6.77 -1.14 -8.83
N ALA A 295 -8.00 -1.59 -8.56
CA ALA A 295 -8.41 -2.98 -8.72
C ALA A 295 -8.30 -3.45 -10.18
N GLN A 296 -8.74 -2.63 -11.14
CA GLN A 296 -8.64 -2.93 -12.57
C GLN A 296 -7.19 -3.03 -13.05
N MET A 297 -6.32 -2.13 -12.59
CA MET A 297 -4.90 -2.18 -12.95
C MET A 297 -4.23 -3.45 -12.46
N ALA A 298 -4.52 -3.90 -11.23
CA ALA A 298 -3.98 -5.15 -10.69
C ALA A 298 -4.38 -6.36 -11.56
N LEU A 299 -5.62 -6.41 -12.03
CA LEU A 299 -6.09 -7.46 -12.94
C LEU A 299 -5.36 -7.42 -14.28
N LEU A 300 -5.25 -6.23 -14.88
CA LEU A 300 -4.58 -6.06 -16.18
C LEU A 300 -3.08 -6.41 -16.10
N VAL A 301 -2.40 -6.00 -15.02
CA VAL A 301 -0.98 -6.35 -14.84
C VAL A 301 -0.83 -7.85 -14.70
N SER A 302 -1.62 -8.52 -13.87
CA SER A 302 -1.55 -9.99 -13.73
C SER A 302 -1.81 -10.71 -15.06
N GLU A 303 -2.80 -10.27 -15.84
CA GLU A 303 -3.17 -10.91 -17.10
C GLU A 303 -2.11 -10.72 -18.20
N TYR A 304 -1.43 -9.56 -18.24
CA TYR A 304 -0.60 -9.18 -19.39
C TYR A 304 0.90 -9.00 -19.10
N HIS A 305 1.40 -9.14 -17.85
CA HIS A 305 2.80 -8.86 -17.53
C HIS A 305 3.78 -9.74 -18.35
N THR A 306 3.47 -11.02 -18.56
CA THR A 306 4.31 -11.90 -19.40
C THR A 306 4.33 -11.46 -20.86
N HIS A 307 3.24 -10.86 -21.36
CA HIS A 307 3.25 -10.25 -22.68
C HIS A 307 4.19 -9.05 -22.74
N CYS A 308 4.25 -8.25 -21.67
CA CYS A 308 5.19 -7.12 -21.58
C CYS A 308 6.63 -7.60 -21.60
N HIS A 309 6.98 -8.61 -20.84
CA HIS A 309 8.35 -9.17 -20.83
C HIS A 309 8.80 -9.68 -22.20
N ARG A 310 7.83 -10.14 -22.99
CA ARG A 310 8.07 -10.63 -24.36
C ARG A 310 7.67 -9.62 -25.44
N ALA A 311 7.56 -8.35 -25.12
CA ALA A 311 6.99 -7.32 -26.00
C ALA A 311 7.67 -7.27 -27.39
N LEU A 312 8.99 -7.43 -27.45
CA LEU A 312 9.78 -7.40 -28.68
C LEU A 312 9.44 -8.57 -29.64
N GLU A 313 8.95 -9.69 -29.10
CA GLU A 313 8.59 -10.88 -29.86
C GLU A 313 7.12 -10.87 -30.34
N LEU A 314 6.27 -10.04 -29.72
CA LEU A 314 4.83 -10.06 -29.96
C LEU A 314 4.47 -9.80 -31.42
N HIS A 315 3.49 -10.54 -31.92
CA HIS A 315 2.88 -10.25 -33.21
C HIS A 315 2.07 -8.95 -33.18
N PRO A 316 1.99 -8.18 -34.29
CA PRO A 316 1.22 -6.93 -34.34
C PRO A 316 -0.24 -7.07 -33.89
N LYS A 317 -0.89 -8.21 -34.16
CA LYS A 317 -2.27 -8.48 -33.68
C LYS A 317 -2.33 -8.59 -32.15
N THR A 318 -1.31 -9.21 -31.52
CA THR A 318 -1.24 -9.33 -30.06
C THR A 318 -0.94 -7.98 -29.42
N LEU A 319 -0.02 -7.18 -30.02
CA LEU A 319 0.22 -5.80 -29.62
C LEU A 319 -1.05 -4.97 -29.66
N LEU A 320 -1.83 -5.04 -30.76
CA LEU A 320 -3.08 -4.31 -30.89
C LEU A 320 -4.08 -4.69 -29.77
N LYS A 321 -4.26 -5.99 -29.50
CA LYS A 321 -5.13 -6.47 -28.40
C LYS A 321 -4.68 -5.94 -27.06
N LEU A 322 -3.39 -5.97 -26.77
CA LEU A 322 -2.82 -5.44 -25.52
C LEU A 322 -3.13 -3.94 -25.40
N LEU A 323 -2.84 -3.14 -26.43
CA LEU A 323 -3.13 -1.70 -26.42
C LEU A 323 -4.63 -1.39 -26.22
N GLN A 324 -5.52 -2.22 -26.80
CA GLN A 324 -6.96 -2.11 -26.60
C GLN A 324 -7.38 -2.46 -25.16
N ALA A 325 -6.82 -3.51 -24.57
CA ALA A 325 -7.12 -3.90 -23.19
C ALA A 325 -6.80 -2.78 -22.18
N PHE A 326 -5.74 -2.02 -22.43
CA PHE A 326 -5.36 -0.85 -21.62
C PHE A 326 -6.09 0.44 -22.02
N ASP A 327 -6.95 0.42 -23.05
CA ASP A 327 -7.68 1.60 -23.53
C ASP A 327 -6.74 2.82 -23.82
N VAL A 328 -5.58 2.53 -24.42
CA VAL A 328 -4.48 3.51 -24.59
C VAL A 328 -4.88 4.76 -25.39
N TYR A 329 -5.95 4.69 -26.16
CA TYR A 329 -6.43 5.79 -26.99
C TYR A 329 -7.18 6.84 -26.18
N ARG A 330 -7.84 6.46 -25.08
CA ARG A 330 -8.58 7.33 -24.17
C ARG A 330 -7.86 7.54 -22.84
N ARG A 331 -7.09 6.54 -22.39
CA ARG A 331 -6.42 6.50 -21.09
C ARG A 331 -4.96 6.09 -21.23
N PRO A 332 -4.13 6.92 -21.88
CA PRO A 332 -2.73 6.55 -22.17
C PRO A 332 -1.89 6.30 -20.90
N GLU A 333 -2.26 6.91 -19.78
CA GLU A 333 -1.62 6.71 -18.47
C GLU A 333 -1.65 5.25 -17.99
N ARG A 334 -2.68 4.49 -18.38
CA ARG A 334 -2.79 3.06 -18.00
C ARG A 334 -1.67 2.21 -18.56
N LEU A 335 -1.26 2.45 -19.80
CA LEU A 335 -0.13 1.75 -20.40
C LEU A 335 1.17 2.13 -19.69
N ALA A 336 1.36 3.41 -19.34
CA ALA A 336 2.53 3.86 -18.60
C ALA A 336 2.62 3.19 -17.22
N GLN A 337 1.51 3.10 -16.49
CA GLN A 337 1.42 2.40 -15.21
C GLN A 337 1.71 0.89 -15.34
N PHE A 338 1.18 0.26 -16.38
CA PHE A 338 1.41 -1.15 -16.68
C PHE A 338 2.87 -1.46 -16.97
N VAL A 339 3.51 -0.72 -17.87
CA VAL A 339 4.91 -0.96 -18.21
C VAL A 339 5.82 -0.67 -17.02
N ALA A 340 5.47 0.32 -16.18
CA ALA A 340 6.16 0.58 -14.92
C ALA A 340 6.06 -0.61 -13.97
N ALA A 341 4.86 -1.22 -13.81
CA ALA A 341 4.70 -2.41 -12.98
C ALA A 341 5.56 -3.59 -13.49
N CYS A 342 5.55 -3.84 -14.79
CA CYS A 342 6.36 -4.90 -15.41
C CYS A 342 7.87 -4.62 -15.30
N GLU A 343 8.29 -3.36 -15.35
CA GLU A 343 9.68 -3.00 -15.12
C GLU A 343 10.09 -3.25 -13.67
N MET A 344 9.23 -2.93 -12.68
CA MET A 344 9.51 -3.24 -11.27
C MET A 344 9.59 -4.75 -11.02
N ASP A 345 8.71 -5.55 -11.63
CA ASP A 345 8.81 -7.01 -11.62
C ASP A 345 10.16 -7.50 -12.19
N ALA A 346 10.57 -7.01 -13.37
CA ALA A 346 11.84 -7.39 -13.97
C ALA A 346 13.05 -7.01 -13.10
N ARG A 347 13.00 -5.85 -12.43
CA ARG A 347 14.05 -5.34 -11.53
C ARG A 347 14.00 -5.96 -10.14
N GLY A 348 12.87 -6.53 -9.73
CA GLY A 348 12.68 -7.21 -8.45
C GLY A 348 13.29 -8.59 -8.37
N ARG A 349 14.43 -8.82 -9.05
CA ARG A 349 15.19 -10.07 -9.07
C ARG A 349 16.62 -9.80 -8.67
N TYR A 350 17.23 -10.68 -7.89
CA TYR A 350 18.62 -10.52 -7.49
C TYR A 350 19.53 -10.30 -8.69
N THR A 351 20.39 -9.29 -8.61
CA THR A 351 21.34 -8.88 -9.64
C THR A 351 20.71 -8.22 -10.89
N PHE A 352 19.39 -7.99 -10.92
CA PHE A 352 18.70 -7.36 -12.05
C PHE A 352 18.21 -5.96 -11.76
N GLU A 353 18.46 -5.43 -10.55
CA GLU A 353 17.94 -4.17 -10.03
C GLU A 353 18.21 -2.96 -10.95
N ASP A 354 19.36 -2.97 -11.62
CA ASP A 354 19.80 -1.90 -12.53
C ASP A 354 19.76 -2.29 -14.01
N ARG A 355 19.22 -3.47 -14.31
CA ARG A 355 19.16 -3.97 -15.70
C ARG A 355 18.22 -3.12 -16.54
N ALA A 356 18.66 -2.77 -17.76
CA ALA A 356 17.80 -2.07 -18.72
C ALA A 356 16.56 -2.91 -19.08
N TYR A 357 15.41 -2.23 -19.21
CA TYR A 357 14.14 -2.85 -19.56
C TYR A 357 13.57 -2.21 -20.86
N PRO A 358 14.11 -2.59 -22.04
CA PRO A 358 13.74 -1.98 -23.31
C PRO A 358 12.28 -2.24 -23.73
N GLN A 359 11.63 -3.27 -23.17
CA GLN A 359 10.25 -3.62 -23.41
C GLN A 359 9.29 -2.48 -23.11
N ALA A 360 9.57 -1.70 -22.03
CA ALA A 360 8.76 -0.54 -21.67
C ALA A 360 8.74 0.51 -22.79
N GLN A 361 9.91 0.91 -23.25
CA GLN A 361 10.04 1.90 -24.34
C GLN A 361 9.44 1.39 -25.64
N TYR A 362 9.62 0.10 -25.95
CA TYR A 362 9.05 -0.52 -27.14
C TYR A 362 7.52 -0.47 -27.13
N LEU A 363 6.87 -0.83 -26.01
CA LEU A 363 5.40 -0.79 -25.90
C LEU A 363 4.84 0.63 -25.96
N LEU A 364 5.51 1.59 -25.31
CA LEU A 364 5.10 2.99 -25.38
C LEU A 364 5.23 3.55 -26.81
N ALA A 365 6.31 3.21 -27.52
CA ALA A 365 6.51 3.60 -28.91
C ALA A 365 5.47 2.94 -29.86
N ALA A 366 5.17 1.65 -29.66
CA ALA A 366 4.11 0.96 -30.40
C ALA A 366 2.73 1.62 -30.20
N ALA A 367 2.43 2.03 -28.97
CA ALA A 367 1.20 2.76 -28.66
C ALA A 367 1.14 4.11 -29.38
N GLN A 368 2.25 4.84 -29.46
CA GLN A 368 2.32 6.10 -30.21
C GLN A 368 2.10 5.89 -31.70
N ALA A 369 2.72 4.86 -32.29
CA ALA A 369 2.51 4.51 -33.70
C ALA A 369 1.02 4.19 -33.99
N ALA A 370 0.38 3.39 -33.13
CA ALA A 370 -1.05 3.09 -33.29
C ALA A 370 -1.96 4.31 -33.05
N LYS A 371 -1.57 5.22 -32.14
CA LYS A 371 -2.33 6.45 -31.83
C LYS A 371 -2.22 7.50 -32.95
N ALA A 372 -1.15 7.49 -33.73
CA ALA A 372 -0.95 8.39 -34.88
C ALA A 372 -1.96 8.15 -36.01
N VAL A 373 -2.67 7.00 -36.03
CA VAL A 373 -3.73 6.73 -36.99
C VAL A 373 -4.90 7.67 -36.72
N SER A 374 -5.16 8.58 -37.68
CA SER A 374 -6.20 9.62 -37.58
C SER A 374 -7.56 9.09 -38.03
N PRO A 375 -8.62 9.24 -37.25
CA PRO A 375 -9.97 8.94 -37.69
C PRO A 375 -10.44 9.87 -38.82
N GLN A 376 -9.93 11.11 -38.92
CA GLN A 376 -10.29 12.06 -39.94
C GLN A 376 -9.99 11.55 -41.36
N ALA A 377 -8.86 10.88 -41.57
CA ALA A 377 -8.50 10.30 -42.85
C ALA A 377 -9.50 9.23 -43.33
N LEU A 378 -10.02 8.44 -42.37
CA LEU A 378 -11.01 7.39 -42.66
C LEU A 378 -12.42 7.96 -42.84
N LEU A 379 -12.77 8.99 -42.09
CA LEU A 379 -14.02 9.74 -42.26
C LEU A 379 -14.08 10.39 -43.66
N ALA A 380 -12.98 10.97 -44.15
CA ALA A 380 -12.88 11.54 -45.48
C ALA A 380 -13.05 10.49 -46.60
N GLN A 381 -12.75 9.21 -46.29
CA GLN A 381 -12.99 8.06 -47.19
C GLN A 381 -14.43 7.53 -47.12
N GLY A 382 -15.30 8.13 -46.31
CA GLY A 382 -16.72 7.77 -46.19
C GLY A 382 -17.03 6.71 -45.10
N PHE A 383 -16.07 6.26 -44.31
CA PHE A 383 -16.33 5.30 -43.21
C PHE A 383 -17.10 5.99 -42.07
N GLN A 384 -18.17 5.33 -41.57
CA GLN A 384 -18.98 5.81 -40.44
C GLN A 384 -19.41 4.67 -39.54
N GLY A 385 -19.79 4.99 -38.28
CA GLY A 385 -20.32 4.02 -37.32
C GLY A 385 -19.40 2.79 -37.09
N ALA A 386 -19.96 1.60 -37.19
CA ALA A 386 -19.23 0.34 -37.00
C ALA A 386 -18.11 0.15 -38.05
N ALA A 387 -18.35 0.51 -39.31
CA ALA A 387 -17.37 0.42 -40.38
C ALA A 387 -16.15 1.33 -40.13
N LEU A 388 -16.31 2.49 -39.50
CA LEU A 388 -15.20 3.33 -39.06
C LEU A 388 -14.38 2.63 -37.96
N GLY A 389 -15.05 1.94 -37.01
CA GLY A 389 -14.39 1.18 -35.99
C GLY A 389 -13.49 0.06 -36.55
N GLU A 390 -14.00 -0.68 -37.51
CA GLU A 390 -13.26 -1.75 -38.18
C GLU A 390 -12.09 -1.20 -39.05
N ALA A 391 -12.33 -0.13 -39.79
CA ALA A 391 -11.29 0.54 -40.55
C ALA A 391 -10.18 1.12 -39.66
N MET A 392 -10.52 1.70 -38.50
CA MET A 392 -9.57 2.15 -37.50
C MET A 392 -8.73 1.00 -36.95
N GLN A 393 -9.32 -0.18 -36.65
CA GLN A 393 -8.57 -1.34 -36.19
C GLN A 393 -7.60 -1.85 -37.27
N ALA A 394 -8.07 -1.93 -38.53
CA ALA A 394 -7.22 -2.35 -39.64
C ALA A 394 -6.04 -1.40 -39.85
N ALA A 395 -6.30 -0.09 -39.85
CA ALA A 395 -5.27 0.95 -40.00
C ALA A 395 -4.23 0.91 -38.83
N ARG A 396 -4.69 0.76 -37.60
CA ARG A 396 -3.80 0.60 -36.42
C ARG A 396 -2.96 -0.67 -36.50
N LEU A 397 -3.55 -1.77 -36.99
CA LEU A 397 -2.80 -3.02 -37.20
C LEU A 397 -1.72 -2.84 -38.28
N ALA A 398 -2.02 -2.12 -39.37
CA ALA A 398 -1.02 -1.79 -40.40
C ALA A 398 0.12 -0.95 -39.82
N ALA A 399 -0.20 0.13 -39.08
CA ALA A 399 0.80 0.96 -38.40
C ALA A 399 1.70 0.17 -37.43
N LEU A 400 1.14 -0.81 -36.74
CA LEU A 400 1.94 -1.69 -35.85
C LEU A 400 2.83 -2.69 -36.62
N LYS A 401 2.41 -3.13 -37.81
CA LYS A 401 3.26 -3.93 -38.70
C LYS A 401 4.46 -3.13 -39.19
N ASP A 402 4.21 -1.90 -39.64
CA ASP A 402 5.27 -0.99 -40.12
C ASP A 402 6.22 -0.61 -39.00
N PHE A 403 5.68 -0.31 -37.82
CA PHE A 403 6.49 -0.08 -36.60
C PHE A 403 7.39 -1.26 -36.28
N LYS A 404 6.85 -2.49 -36.32
CA LYS A 404 7.66 -3.69 -36.02
C LYS A 404 8.75 -3.92 -37.08
N ALA A 405 8.45 -3.73 -38.35
CA ALA A 405 9.42 -3.83 -39.44
C ALA A 405 10.59 -2.84 -39.26
N SER A 406 10.26 -1.56 -38.97
CA SER A 406 11.28 -0.52 -38.72
C SER A 406 12.19 -0.80 -37.51
N LYS A 407 11.78 -1.66 -36.58
CA LYS A 407 12.58 -2.07 -35.42
C LYS A 407 13.40 -3.34 -35.65
N ALA A 408 13.10 -4.10 -36.70
CA ALA A 408 13.88 -5.26 -37.08
C ALA A 408 15.12 -4.87 -37.89
N ASP A 409 15.07 -3.69 -38.53
CA ASP A 409 16.16 -3.17 -39.40
C ASP A 409 17.13 -2.24 -38.60
N ALA A 410 16.88 -1.96 -37.33
CA ALA A 410 17.66 -1.12 -36.42
C ALA A 410 18.39 -1.96 -35.36
#